data_908bc751961b613c324797234e460cd4
#
_entry.id   908bc751961b613c324797234e460cd4
#
_cell.length_a   1.000
_cell.length_b   1.000
_cell.length_c   1.000
_cell.angle_alpha   90.00
_cell.angle_beta   90.00
_cell.angle_gamma   90.00
#
_symmetry.space_group_name_H-M   'P 1'
#
loop_
_entity.id
_entity.type
_entity.pdbx_description
1 polymer ?
#
loop_
_entity_poly.entity_id
_entity_poly.type
_entity_poly.pdbx_seq_one_letter_code
_entity_poly.pdbx_strand_id
1 'polypeptide(L)'
;MTISIVTNSLSSTDNLQAYSGYNNQKQRLLDLGLKIFEFKPNPAIAQTLIDRYRSMEKSVPIFALHAKSLVVDGETAFIGTFNFDPRSAHLNTEAGIVIHDYDIARQIEQAIQQDMASENRWNAMESDQLQNVGFMKKLKVMLWGILPLEPIL
;
A
#
# COMPACT_ATOMS: atom_id res chain seq x y z
N MET A 1 9.11 16.81 -10.52
CA MET A 1 8.16 16.33 -9.49
C MET A 1 8.61 14.96 -9.03
N THR A 2 8.64 14.70 -7.74
CA THR A 2 8.95 13.38 -7.19
C THR A 2 7.69 12.79 -6.58
N ILE A 3 7.34 11.56 -6.97
CA ILE A 3 6.18 10.86 -6.41
C ILE A 3 6.69 9.65 -5.64
N SER A 4 6.31 9.56 -4.37
CA SER A 4 6.60 8.43 -3.50
C SER A 4 5.29 7.75 -3.10
N ILE A 5 5.26 6.43 -3.18
CA ILE A 5 4.07 5.63 -2.91
C ILE A 5 4.44 4.56 -1.89
N VAL A 6 3.60 4.35 -0.88
CA VAL A 6 3.65 3.16 -0.04
C VAL A 6 2.39 2.33 -0.29
N THR A 7 2.58 1.05 -0.52
CA THR A 7 1.51 0.07 -0.77
C THR A 7 1.79 -1.23 -0.03
N ASN A 8 0.82 -2.14 -0.01
CA ASN A 8 1.03 -3.44 0.61
C ASN A 8 2.02 -4.29 -0.19
N SER A 9 2.90 -4.99 0.50
CA SER A 9 3.68 -6.08 -0.08
C SER A 9 2.81 -7.32 -0.32
N LEU A 10 3.31 -8.27 -1.09
CA LEU A 10 2.66 -9.58 -1.21
C LEU A 10 2.49 -10.27 0.16
N SER A 11 3.41 -10.06 1.08
CA SER A 11 3.36 -10.67 2.41
C SER A 11 2.32 -10.01 3.32
N SER A 12 2.06 -8.71 3.16
CA SER A 12 1.15 -7.94 4.00
C SER A 12 -0.27 -7.86 3.45
N THR A 13 -0.52 -8.20 2.17
CA THR A 13 -1.85 -8.16 1.58
C THR A 13 -2.63 -9.45 1.80
N ASP A 14 -3.94 -9.34 1.99
CA ASP A 14 -4.93 -10.40 1.91
C ASP A 14 -5.64 -10.42 0.54
N ASN A 15 -5.63 -9.30 -0.20
CA ASN A 15 -6.21 -9.18 -1.53
C ASN A 15 -5.19 -9.50 -2.63
N LEU A 16 -5.07 -10.79 -2.97
CA LEU A 16 -4.12 -11.25 -3.97
C LEU A 16 -4.47 -10.83 -5.40
N GLN A 17 -5.72 -10.57 -5.67
CA GLN A 17 -6.20 -10.11 -6.98
C GLN A 17 -5.71 -8.69 -7.24
N ALA A 18 -5.99 -7.75 -6.31
CA ALA A 18 -5.50 -6.38 -6.42
C ALA A 18 -3.96 -6.34 -6.46
N TYR A 19 -3.28 -7.18 -5.64
CA TYR A 19 -1.83 -7.28 -5.69
C TYR A 19 -1.33 -7.76 -7.05
N SER A 20 -2.01 -8.71 -7.71
CA SER A 20 -1.59 -9.20 -9.03
C SER A 20 -1.65 -8.11 -10.09
N GLY A 21 -2.68 -7.26 -10.08
CA GLY A 21 -2.79 -6.09 -10.95
C GLY A 21 -1.65 -5.09 -10.74
N TYR A 22 -1.36 -4.75 -9.48
CA TYR A 22 -0.20 -3.92 -9.14
C TYR A 22 1.11 -4.56 -9.61
N ASN A 23 1.31 -5.85 -9.34
CA ASN A 23 2.54 -6.56 -9.68
C ASN A 23 2.81 -6.58 -11.21
N ASN A 24 1.77 -6.70 -12.02
CA ASN A 24 1.88 -6.63 -13.49
C ASN A 24 2.34 -5.25 -13.97
N GLN A 25 1.96 -4.18 -13.27
CA GLN A 25 2.31 -2.81 -13.64
C GLN A 25 3.53 -2.27 -12.91
N LYS A 26 4.01 -2.95 -11.87
CA LYS A 26 5.09 -2.50 -10.99
C LYS A 26 6.31 -1.99 -11.76
N GLN A 27 6.83 -2.77 -12.70
CA GLN A 27 8.01 -2.38 -13.46
C GLN A 27 7.77 -1.11 -14.27
N ARG A 28 6.63 -1.00 -14.93
CA ARG A 28 6.25 0.19 -15.70
C ARG A 28 6.18 1.45 -14.82
N LEU A 29 5.63 1.31 -13.61
CA LEU A 29 5.55 2.42 -12.65
C LEU A 29 6.94 2.87 -12.19
N LEU A 30 7.85 1.92 -11.93
CA LEU A 30 9.24 2.21 -11.60
C LEU A 30 9.97 2.90 -12.75
N ASP A 31 9.77 2.46 -13.99
CA ASP A 31 10.37 3.05 -15.20
C ASP A 31 9.87 4.49 -15.43
N LEU A 32 8.66 4.83 -14.98
CA LEU A 32 8.14 6.20 -14.94
C LEU A 32 8.78 7.08 -13.85
N GLY A 33 9.66 6.52 -13.03
CA GLY A 33 10.38 7.25 -11.99
C GLY A 33 9.65 7.35 -10.65
N LEU A 34 8.58 6.57 -10.43
CA LEU A 34 7.91 6.51 -9.14
C LEU A 34 8.79 5.78 -8.12
N LYS A 35 8.87 6.33 -6.91
CA LYS A 35 9.49 5.66 -5.77
C LYS A 35 8.42 4.83 -5.07
N ILE A 36 8.52 3.51 -5.16
CA ILE A 36 7.53 2.60 -4.59
C ILE A 36 8.13 1.87 -3.41
N PHE A 37 7.42 1.90 -2.30
CA PHE A 37 7.74 1.22 -1.07
C PHE A 37 6.65 0.21 -0.74
N GLU A 38 7.04 -0.99 -0.36
CA GLU A 38 6.13 -2.08 -0.06
C GLU A 38 6.17 -2.38 1.44
N PHE A 39 5.03 -2.20 2.10
CA PHE A 39 4.88 -2.32 3.54
C PHE A 39 5.12 -3.77 4.00
N LYS A 40 5.88 -3.93 5.09
CA LYS A 40 6.21 -5.24 5.66
C LYS A 40 5.01 -5.83 6.41
N PRO A 41 4.86 -7.17 6.46
CA PRO A 41 3.83 -7.83 7.26
C PRO A 41 4.07 -7.69 8.77
N ASN A 42 5.33 -7.47 9.17
CA ASN A 42 5.76 -7.27 10.56
C ASN A 42 6.56 -5.95 10.63
N PRO A 43 5.91 -4.80 10.49
CA PRO A 43 6.60 -3.51 10.53
C PRO A 43 7.03 -3.18 11.98
N ALA A 44 8.09 -2.39 12.14
CA ALA A 44 8.54 -2.00 13.49
C ALA A 44 7.47 -1.21 14.26
N ILE A 45 6.64 -0.44 13.55
CA ILE A 45 5.50 0.29 14.12
C ILE A 45 4.41 -0.64 14.71
N ALA A 46 4.44 -1.95 14.41
CA ALA A 46 3.46 -2.92 14.91
C ALA A 46 3.30 -2.88 16.43
N GLN A 47 4.39 -2.72 17.18
CA GLN A 47 4.33 -2.63 18.64
C GLN A 47 3.46 -1.46 19.11
N THR A 48 3.62 -0.29 18.52
CA THR A 48 2.82 0.90 18.86
C THR A 48 1.35 0.72 18.50
N LEU A 49 1.07 -0.02 17.42
CA LEU A 49 -0.29 -0.31 16.98
C LEU A 49 -0.94 -1.38 17.87
N ILE A 50 -0.19 -2.43 18.27
CA ILE A 50 -0.67 -3.50 19.16
C ILE A 50 -0.96 -2.97 20.55
N ASP A 51 -0.12 -2.09 21.10
CA ASP A 51 -0.32 -1.49 22.42
C ASP A 51 -1.66 -0.75 22.52
N ARG A 52 -2.15 -0.26 21.41
CA ARG A 52 -3.48 0.36 21.29
C ARG A 52 -4.63 -0.67 21.38
N TYR A 53 -4.35 -1.94 21.09
CA TYR A 53 -5.34 -3.04 20.99
C TYR A 53 -4.95 -4.25 21.86
N ARG A 54 -4.53 -4.02 23.09
CA ARG A 54 -4.06 -5.06 24.07
C ARG A 54 -4.98 -6.28 24.24
N SER A 55 -6.24 -6.20 23.81
CA SER A 55 -7.17 -7.34 23.86
C SER A 55 -6.93 -8.40 22.77
N MET A 56 -6.02 -8.17 21.82
CA MET A 56 -5.74 -9.07 20.69
C MET A 56 -4.52 -9.98 20.89
N GLU A 57 -4.12 -10.24 22.14
CA GLU A 57 -2.88 -10.94 22.52
C GLU A 57 -2.75 -12.41 22.09
N LYS A 58 -3.75 -13.00 21.42
CA LYS A 58 -3.70 -14.44 21.08
C LYS A 58 -3.01 -14.77 19.74
N SER A 59 -2.79 -13.82 18.86
CA SER A 59 -2.01 -13.98 17.62
C SER A 59 -1.51 -12.63 17.12
N VAL A 60 -0.25 -12.56 16.69
CA VAL A 60 0.28 -11.35 16.05
C VAL A 60 -0.44 -11.18 14.72
N PRO A 61 -1.25 -10.13 14.51
CA PRO A 61 -1.93 -9.91 13.24
C PRO A 61 -0.93 -9.57 12.14
N ILE A 62 -1.26 -9.93 10.92
CA ILE A 62 -0.55 -9.41 9.74
C ILE A 62 -1.03 -7.97 9.54
N PHE A 63 -0.09 -7.03 9.56
CA PHE A 63 -0.40 -5.63 9.33
C PHE A 63 -0.50 -5.34 7.84
N ALA A 64 -1.59 -4.68 7.43
CA ALA A 64 -1.80 -4.21 6.08
C ALA A 64 -2.21 -2.74 6.09
N LEU A 65 -1.76 -1.99 5.10
CA LEU A 65 -2.21 -0.63 4.88
C LEU A 65 -3.60 -0.64 4.24
N HIS A 66 -4.52 0.15 4.81
CA HIS A 66 -5.84 0.37 4.22
C HIS A 66 -6.16 1.86 4.04
N ALA A 67 -5.23 2.74 4.36
CA ALA A 67 -5.36 4.18 4.13
C ALA A 67 -5.36 4.50 2.62
N LYS A 68 -6.23 5.41 2.22
CA LYS A 68 -6.28 6.01 0.90
C LYS A 68 -6.10 7.51 1.09
N SER A 69 -4.86 7.90 1.23
CA SER A 69 -4.47 9.29 1.47
C SER A 69 -3.31 9.68 0.57
N LEU A 70 -3.25 10.95 0.22
CA LEU A 70 -2.09 11.52 -0.46
C LEU A 70 -1.86 12.95 0.03
N VAL A 71 -0.63 13.42 -0.09
CA VAL A 71 -0.26 14.79 0.18
C VAL A 71 0.48 15.36 -1.01
N VAL A 72 0.16 16.58 -1.39
CA VAL A 72 0.80 17.32 -2.46
C VAL A 72 1.49 18.55 -1.87
N ASP A 73 2.80 18.63 -2.13
CA ASP A 73 3.67 19.75 -1.77
C ASP A 73 3.62 20.15 -0.27
N GLY A 74 3.18 19.24 0.60
CA GLY A 74 3.06 19.46 2.04
C GLY A 74 1.94 20.41 2.46
N GLU A 75 1.07 20.83 1.54
CA GLU A 75 0.05 21.86 1.77
C GLU A 75 -1.38 21.34 1.50
N THR A 76 -1.52 20.40 0.60
CA THR A 76 -2.82 19.83 0.22
C THR A 76 -2.85 18.36 0.50
N ALA A 77 -3.86 17.90 1.24
CA ALA A 77 -4.09 16.51 1.52
C ALA A 77 -5.41 16.01 0.94
N PHE A 78 -5.44 14.75 0.55
CA PHE A 78 -6.65 14.00 0.23
C PHE A 78 -6.76 12.79 1.14
N ILE A 79 -7.97 12.56 1.65
CA ILE A 79 -8.34 11.35 2.38
C ILE A 79 -9.67 10.86 1.83
N GLY A 80 -9.76 9.57 1.52
CA GLY A 80 -11.00 9.04 0.96
C GLY A 80 -11.05 7.52 0.91
N THR A 81 -11.97 7.02 0.09
CA THR A 81 -12.15 5.59 -0.18
C THR A 81 -11.47 5.14 -1.48
N PHE A 82 -11.04 6.09 -2.33
CA PHE A 82 -10.48 5.84 -3.64
C PHE A 82 -9.15 5.10 -3.58
N ASN A 83 -9.10 3.89 -4.09
CA ASN A 83 -7.85 3.19 -4.39
C ASN A 83 -7.34 3.63 -5.77
N PHE A 84 -6.02 3.62 -5.97
CA PHE A 84 -5.44 3.85 -7.29
C PHE A 84 -5.50 2.56 -8.13
N ASP A 85 -6.72 2.09 -8.40
CA ASP A 85 -7.00 0.92 -9.20
C ASP A 85 -8.14 1.18 -10.21
N PRO A 86 -8.25 0.38 -11.29
CA PRO A 86 -9.28 0.57 -12.32
C PRO A 86 -10.70 0.43 -11.79
N ARG A 87 -10.92 -0.40 -10.77
CA ARG A 87 -12.25 -0.59 -10.18
C ARG A 87 -12.73 0.68 -9.47
N SER A 88 -11.87 1.28 -8.65
CA SER A 88 -12.19 2.55 -7.99
C SER A 88 -12.40 3.67 -9.00
N ALA A 89 -11.62 3.66 -10.11
CA ALA A 89 -11.71 4.68 -11.14
C ALA A 89 -12.99 4.57 -12.00
N HIS A 90 -13.55 3.37 -12.20
CA HIS A 90 -14.57 3.16 -13.21
C HIS A 90 -15.87 2.51 -12.73
N LEU A 91 -15.84 1.79 -11.61
CA LEU A 91 -16.95 0.95 -11.17
C LEU A 91 -17.51 1.30 -9.79
N ASN A 92 -16.65 1.73 -8.87
CA ASN A 92 -17.07 2.02 -7.51
C ASN A 92 -17.66 3.44 -7.38
N THR A 93 -18.51 3.60 -6.38
CA THR A 93 -18.80 4.93 -5.85
C THR A 93 -17.77 5.24 -4.78
N GLU A 94 -17.00 6.28 -5.01
CA GLU A 94 -15.94 6.70 -4.11
C GLU A 94 -16.27 8.05 -3.48
N ALA A 95 -15.79 8.26 -2.25
CA ALA A 95 -15.94 9.51 -1.54
C ALA A 95 -14.60 9.93 -0.95
N GLY A 96 -14.37 11.22 -0.87
CA GLY A 96 -13.15 11.76 -0.27
C GLY A 96 -13.26 13.25 -0.04
N ILE A 97 -12.33 13.75 0.75
CA ILE A 97 -12.17 15.18 1.04
C ILE A 97 -10.78 15.63 0.61
N VAL A 98 -10.74 16.81 0.02
CA VAL A 98 -9.49 17.55 -0.24
C VAL A 98 -9.39 18.64 0.83
N ILE A 99 -8.24 18.72 1.47
CA ILE A 99 -7.99 19.62 2.58
C ILE A 99 -6.82 20.52 2.18
N HIS A 100 -7.07 21.82 2.11
CA HIS A 100 -6.06 22.85 1.86
C HIS A 100 -5.68 23.50 3.19
N ASP A 101 -4.90 22.75 3.99
CA ASP A 101 -4.44 23.19 5.30
C ASP A 101 -3.06 22.59 5.56
N TYR A 102 -2.09 23.45 5.81
CA TYR A 102 -0.70 23.07 6.00
C TYR A 102 -0.50 22.15 7.21
N ASP A 103 -1.12 22.45 8.34
CA ASP A 103 -0.92 21.68 9.58
C ASP A 103 -1.51 20.29 9.46
N ILE A 104 -2.69 20.15 8.85
CA ILE A 104 -3.32 18.85 8.59
C ILE A 104 -2.54 18.07 7.54
N ALA A 105 -2.13 18.72 6.44
CA ALA A 105 -1.35 18.07 5.39
C ALA A 105 -0.02 17.53 5.95
N ARG A 106 0.66 18.28 6.80
CA ARG A 106 1.90 17.86 7.46
C ARG A 106 1.72 16.67 8.40
N GLN A 107 0.62 16.62 9.15
CA GLN A 107 0.33 15.47 10.02
C GLN A 107 0.10 14.19 9.20
N ILE A 108 -0.64 14.29 8.10
CA ILE A 108 -0.87 13.17 7.20
C ILE A 108 0.43 12.74 6.50
N GLU A 109 1.23 13.70 6.05
CA GLU A 109 2.54 13.43 5.45
C GLU A 109 3.46 12.69 6.43
N GLN A 110 3.51 13.13 7.70
CA GLN A 110 4.31 12.46 8.74
C GLN A 110 3.86 11.00 8.95
N ALA A 111 2.55 10.73 8.94
CA ALA A 111 2.04 9.37 9.04
C ALA A 111 2.46 8.53 7.82
N ILE A 112 2.34 9.06 6.60
CA ILE A 112 2.80 8.39 5.38
C ILE A 112 4.32 8.14 5.42
N GLN A 113 5.11 9.12 5.87
CA GLN A 113 6.57 8.99 6.00
C GLN A 113 6.94 7.93 7.04
N GLN A 114 6.17 7.78 8.11
CA GLN A 114 6.36 6.71 9.09
C GLN A 114 6.13 5.33 8.47
N ASP A 115 5.11 5.17 7.65
CA ASP A 115 4.89 3.92 6.90
C ASP A 115 6.02 3.66 5.89
N MET A 116 6.62 4.72 5.34
CA MET A 116 7.76 4.66 4.42
C MET A 116 9.12 4.52 5.13
N ALA A 117 9.19 4.51 6.45
CA ALA A 117 10.45 4.33 7.17
C ALA A 117 11.07 2.96 6.86
N SER A 118 12.40 2.89 6.82
CA SER A 118 13.14 1.69 6.34
C SER A 118 12.83 0.42 7.13
N GLU A 119 12.52 0.55 8.41
CA GLU A 119 12.12 -0.54 9.29
C GLU A 119 10.73 -1.09 8.98
N ASN A 120 9.85 -0.27 8.37
CA ASN A 120 8.45 -0.63 8.10
C ASN A 120 8.22 -1.10 6.66
N ARG A 121 9.18 -0.89 5.75
CA ARG A 121 8.98 -1.13 4.31
C ARG A 121 10.18 -1.83 3.66
N TRP A 122 9.95 -2.34 2.47
CA TRP A 122 10.96 -2.67 1.48
C TRP A 122 10.94 -1.64 0.34
N ASN A 123 12.08 -1.45 -0.32
CA ASN A 123 12.13 -0.71 -1.57
C ASN A 123 11.75 -1.65 -2.72
N ALA A 124 10.74 -1.30 -3.49
CA ALA A 124 10.25 -2.14 -4.58
C ALA A 124 11.28 -2.40 -5.69
N MET A 125 12.31 -1.53 -5.83
CA MET A 125 13.41 -1.72 -6.78
C MET A 125 14.44 -2.76 -6.30
N GLU A 126 14.63 -2.89 -4.98
CA GLU A 126 15.76 -3.63 -4.40
C GLU A 126 15.35 -5.01 -3.88
N SER A 127 14.05 -5.24 -3.66
CA SER A 127 13.59 -6.43 -2.97
C SER A 127 12.97 -7.45 -3.91
N ASP A 128 13.57 -8.62 -3.97
CA ASP A 128 12.88 -9.82 -4.43
C ASP A 128 12.03 -10.38 -3.28
N GLN A 129 10.91 -9.72 -3.03
CA GLN A 129 9.98 -10.06 -1.93
C GLN A 129 9.34 -11.44 -2.10
N LEU A 130 9.37 -11.97 -3.32
CA LEU A 130 8.85 -13.29 -3.60
C LEU A 130 9.59 -14.39 -2.81
N GLN A 131 10.84 -14.17 -2.38
CA GLN A 131 11.60 -15.17 -1.63
C GLN A 131 10.98 -15.52 -0.28
N ASN A 132 10.29 -14.56 0.36
CA ASN A 132 9.73 -14.72 1.71
C ASN A 132 8.25 -15.17 1.74
N VAL A 133 7.70 -15.53 0.59
CA VAL A 133 6.27 -15.89 0.47
C VAL A 133 6.13 -17.35 0.09
N GLY A 134 5.20 -18.06 0.72
CA GLY A 134 4.91 -19.45 0.43
C GLY A 134 4.53 -19.71 -1.04
N PHE A 135 4.97 -20.83 -1.58
CA PHE A 135 4.77 -21.21 -2.98
C PHE A 135 3.31 -21.08 -3.47
N MET A 136 2.36 -21.51 -2.66
CA MET A 136 0.92 -21.43 -3.00
C MET A 136 0.43 -19.99 -3.19
N LYS A 137 0.95 -19.04 -2.40
CA LYS A 137 0.56 -17.63 -2.52
C LYS A 137 1.13 -17.04 -3.82
N LYS A 138 2.35 -17.39 -4.18
CA LYS A 138 3.00 -17.01 -5.45
C LYS A 138 2.23 -17.54 -6.65
N LEU A 139 1.87 -18.83 -6.62
CA LEU A 139 1.11 -19.47 -7.69
C LEU A 139 -0.25 -18.81 -7.89
N LYS A 140 -0.95 -18.47 -6.81
CA LYS A 140 -2.23 -17.74 -6.90
C LYS A 140 -2.06 -16.39 -7.57
N VAL A 141 -1.05 -15.59 -7.17
CA VAL A 141 -0.80 -14.27 -7.79
C VAL A 141 -0.49 -14.42 -9.28
N MET A 142 0.32 -15.41 -9.67
CA MET A 142 0.63 -15.67 -11.07
C MET A 142 -0.64 -16.03 -11.86
N LEU A 143 -1.49 -16.91 -11.34
CA LEU A 143 -2.76 -17.27 -11.99
C LEU A 143 -3.71 -16.09 -12.14
N TRP A 144 -3.86 -15.26 -11.09
CA TRP A 144 -4.65 -14.04 -11.17
C TRP A 144 -4.06 -13.01 -12.15
N GLY A 145 -2.75 -12.92 -12.25
CA GLY A 145 -2.08 -12.00 -13.19
C GLY A 145 -2.22 -12.37 -14.66
N ILE A 146 -2.56 -13.61 -14.99
CA ILE A 146 -2.83 -14.07 -16.38
C ILE A 146 -4.27 -13.73 -16.80
N LEU A 147 -5.19 -13.65 -15.85
CA LEU A 147 -6.58 -13.36 -16.16
C LEU A 147 -6.75 -11.87 -16.48
N PRO A 148 -7.51 -11.48 -17.52
CA PRO A 148 -7.76 -10.09 -17.89
C PRO A 148 -8.77 -9.43 -16.95
N LEU A 149 -8.44 -9.41 -15.65
CA LEU A 149 -9.32 -8.88 -14.60
C LEU A 149 -9.02 -7.43 -14.24
N GLU A 150 -7.99 -6.83 -14.83
CA GLU A 150 -7.59 -5.44 -14.55
C GLU A 150 -8.75 -4.43 -14.60
N PRO A 151 -9.73 -4.53 -15.50
CA PRO A 151 -10.84 -3.56 -15.54
C PRO A 151 -11.82 -3.69 -14.37
N ILE A 152 -11.80 -4.81 -13.63
CA ILE A 152 -12.77 -5.10 -12.56
C ILE A 152 -12.12 -5.30 -11.18
N LEU A 153 -10.79 -5.14 -11.12
CA LEU A 153 -10.00 -5.23 -9.90
C LEU A 153 -9.65 -3.89 -9.31
#